data_316f5d19588267815bc505d0341016af
#
_entry.id   316f5d19588267815bc505d0341016af
#
_cell.length_a   1.000
_cell.length_b   1.000
_cell.length_c   1.000
_cell.angle_alpha   90.00
_cell.angle_beta   90.00
_cell.angle_gamma   90.00
#
_symmetry.space_group_name_H-M   'P 1'
#
loop_
_entity.id
_entity.type
_entity.pdbx_description
1 polymer ?
#
loop_
_entity_poly.entity_id
_entity_poly.type
_entity_poly.pdbx_seq_one_letter_code
_entity_poly.pdbx_strand_id
1 'polypeptide(L)'
;MQENKGMNNAVVSEEEQLIEQARIRREKLAKLVSEGKNPYEQVKYEVNADSASIKENFEAYEGKTVSMAGRMMSRRIMGKASFSHIADRTGSIQIYVTRQDIGEENYASYKKDYDIGDIFGFKGFVFKTQTGEVSVHVTEIILLSKSLLPLPEKYNGLQDKDMKYRLRHLDLIMNKDVQDTFRKRSQILKEIRAYLDGRGYLEVDTPTLLTMEIGADARPFKTHHNALDLDMYMRVETELCLKRLIVGGLDKVYEVGRIFRNEGMDAYHNPEFTTIEMYEAYTDYIGMMDMIEDMYKTVTLKVCGTLDISYQGTEIHMGDWTRLTMAEAVKKYAGVDYNDWATDEDARAAAKALGVELEHENATKGWVLIELFDAFVEDKLIQPTVIYDYPVENSPLAKRKPSNPAFTERFEYFICGHEYGNAFSELNDPIDQKQRMVKQIEAKRAKGNNEAQLDEDFLNALEYGLPPTGGLGMGLDRFVMLLTDSSTIRDVILFPTMKPKKA
;
A
#
# COMPACT_ATOMS: atom_id res chain seq x y z
N MET A 1 -40.83 14.53 -56.67
CA MET A 1 -39.60 13.80 -56.28
C MET A 1 -38.61 14.77 -55.63
N GLN A 2 -38.61 14.85 -54.34
CA GLN A 2 -37.64 15.64 -53.56
C GLN A 2 -36.69 14.68 -52.98
N GLU A 3 -35.45 14.76 -53.43
CA GLU A 3 -34.34 13.97 -52.87
C GLU A 3 -33.92 14.55 -51.52
N ASN A 4 -34.08 13.75 -50.49
CA ASN A 4 -33.59 14.01 -49.16
C ASN A 4 -32.05 13.74 -49.12
N LYS A 5 -31.25 14.79 -49.13
CA LYS A 5 -29.82 14.70 -48.82
C LYS A 5 -29.67 14.52 -47.28
N GLY A 6 -29.63 13.29 -46.87
CA GLY A 6 -29.20 12.95 -45.50
C GLY A 6 -27.72 13.33 -45.32
N MET A 7 -27.44 14.26 -44.42
CA MET A 7 -26.09 14.50 -43.92
C MET A 7 -25.68 13.28 -43.05
N ASN A 8 -24.81 12.45 -43.58
CA ASN A 8 -24.05 11.47 -42.79
C ASN A 8 -23.03 12.23 -41.94
N ASN A 9 -23.42 12.66 -40.76
CA ASN A 9 -22.45 12.96 -39.70
C ASN A 9 -21.94 11.61 -39.17
N ALA A 10 -20.84 11.12 -39.74
CA ALA A 10 -20.10 10.01 -39.16
C ALA A 10 -19.61 10.46 -37.76
N VAL A 11 -20.10 9.81 -36.73
CA VAL A 11 -19.55 9.97 -35.35
C VAL A 11 -18.15 9.42 -35.37
N VAL A 12 -17.14 10.32 -35.35
CA VAL A 12 -15.75 9.96 -35.26
C VAL A 12 -15.53 9.27 -33.90
N SER A 13 -14.90 8.09 -33.89
CA SER A 13 -14.67 7.37 -32.67
C SER A 13 -13.75 8.16 -31.71
N GLU A 14 -13.87 7.92 -30.40
CA GLU A 14 -13.01 8.55 -29.39
C GLU A 14 -11.51 8.25 -29.67
N GLU A 15 -11.21 7.06 -30.16
CA GLU A 15 -9.86 6.65 -30.53
C GLU A 15 -9.32 7.44 -31.72
N GLU A 16 -10.12 7.66 -32.77
CA GLU A 16 -9.73 8.48 -33.93
C GLU A 16 -9.53 9.95 -33.52
N GLN A 17 -10.35 10.49 -32.61
CA GLN A 17 -10.17 11.85 -32.07
C GLN A 17 -8.89 11.97 -31.25
N LEU A 18 -8.54 10.96 -30.46
CA LEU A 18 -7.31 10.91 -29.68
C LEU A 18 -6.07 10.89 -30.59
N ILE A 19 -6.10 10.07 -31.64
CA ILE A 19 -5.02 9.98 -32.65
C ILE A 19 -4.82 11.33 -33.35
N GLU A 20 -5.89 11.97 -33.76
CA GLU A 20 -5.83 13.27 -34.41
C GLU A 20 -5.28 14.37 -33.50
N GLN A 21 -5.74 14.44 -32.25
CA GLN A 21 -5.20 15.39 -31.27
C GLN A 21 -3.69 15.14 -31.00
N ALA A 22 -3.30 13.89 -30.90
CA ALA A 22 -1.89 13.53 -30.72
C ALA A 22 -1.02 13.95 -31.93
N ARG A 23 -1.56 13.83 -33.15
CA ARG A 23 -0.90 14.30 -34.39
C ARG A 23 -0.71 15.81 -34.37
N ILE A 24 -1.77 16.56 -34.10
CA ILE A 24 -1.75 18.02 -34.01
C ILE A 24 -0.71 18.51 -32.98
N ARG A 25 -0.63 17.88 -31.81
CA ARG A 25 0.31 18.26 -30.77
C ARG A 25 1.77 18.00 -31.18
N ARG A 26 2.03 16.94 -31.94
CA ARG A 26 3.38 16.65 -32.52
C ARG A 26 3.76 17.69 -33.56
N GLU A 27 2.81 18.12 -34.40
CA GLU A 27 3.02 19.20 -35.39
C GLU A 27 3.35 20.54 -34.71
N LYS A 28 2.62 20.88 -33.63
CA LYS A 28 2.95 22.07 -32.82
C LYS A 28 4.35 21.99 -32.19
N LEU A 29 4.74 20.82 -31.68
CA LEU A 29 6.11 20.62 -31.17
C LEU A 29 7.15 20.81 -32.28
N ALA A 30 6.96 20.18 -33.44
CA ALA A 30 7.89 20.31 -34.58
C ALA A 30 8.04 21.77 -35.01
N LYS A 31 6.96 22.54 -35.04
CA LYS A 31 6.96 23.98 -35.27
C LYS A 31 7.82 24.72 -34.25
N LEU A 32 7.56 24.50 -32.93
CA LEU A 32 8.32 25.13 -31.84
C LEU A 32 9.80 24.83 -31.94
N VAL A 33 10.18 23.58 -32.27
CA VAL A 33 11.58 23.19 -32.49
C VAL A 33 12.19 23.93 -33.67
N SER A 34 11.48 24.04 -34.80
CA SER A 34 11.95 24.77 -35.97
C SER A 34 12.13 26.27 -35.74
N GLU A 35 11.39 26.84 -34.78
CA GLU A 35 11.50 28.24 -34.34
C GLU A 35 12.58 28.45 -33.26
N GLY A 36 13.37 27.43 -32.89
CA GLY A 36 14.38 27.50 -31.84
C GLY A 36 13.79 27.59 -30.43
N LYS A 37 12.52 27.16 -30.24
CA LYS A 37 11.78 27.14 -28.97
C LYS A 37 11.56 25.71 -28.47
N ASN A 38 12.58 24.84 -28.60
CA ASN A 38 12.47 23.45 -28.17
C ASN A 38 12.34 23.35 -26.64
N PRO A 39 11.19 22.92 -26.10
CA PRO A 39 10.99 22.89 -24.64
C PRO A 39 11.90 21.90 -23.92
N TYR A 40 12.44 20.91 -24.64
CA TYR A 40 13.26 19.86 -24.04
C TYR A 40 14.75 20.25 -23.91
N GLU A 41 15.15 21.41 -24.38
CA GLU A 41 16.48 21.97 -24.14
C GLU A 41 16.61 22.63 -22.76
N GLN A 42 15.48 22.97 -22.13
CA GLN A 42 15.47 23.53 -20.79
C GLN A 42 15.68 22.44 -19.73
N VAL A 43 16.90 22.36 -19.20
CA VAL A 43 17.31 21.30 -18.25
C VAL A 43 16.99 21.65 -16.78
N LYS A 44 16.78 22.94 -16.47
CA LYS A 44 16.51 23.44 -15.11
C LYS A 44 15.59 24.65 -15.15
N TYR A 45 14.68 24.74 -14.19
CA TYR A 45 13.85 25.91 -13.97
C TYR A 45 13.80 26.22 -12.47
N GLU A 46 14.10 27.46 -12.09
CA GLU A 46 14.13 27.87 -10.69
C GLU A 46 12.71 28.16 -10.18
N VAL A 47 12.30 27.45 -9.13
CA VAL A 47 11.01 27.61 -8.46
C VAL A 47 11.25 28.10 -7.04
N ASN A 48 10.60 29.21 -6.64
CA ASN A 48 10.74 29.80 -5.31
C ASN A 48 9.43 29.87 -4.50
N ALA A 49 8.31 29.45 -5.10
CA ALA A 49 7.01 29.42 -4.45
C ALA A 49 6.15 28.25 -4.98
N ASP A 50 5.16 27.84 -4.21
CA ASP A 50 4.15 26.86 -4.62
C ASP A 50 2.73 27.34 -4.30
N SER A 51 1.73 26.66 -4.90
CA SER A 51 0.33 27.09 -4.84
C SER A 51 -0.26 27.12 -3.44
N ALA A 52 0.10 26.14 -2.56
CA ALA A 52 -0.40 26.10 -1.20
C ALA A 52 0.18 27.25 -0.37
N SER A 53 1.51 27.41 -0.39
CA SER A 53 2.20 28.48 0.34
C SER A 53 1.66 29.87 0.01
N ILE A 54 1.37 30.13 -1.29
CA ILE A 54 0.81 31.41 -1.73
C ILE A 54 -0.62 31.60 -1.21
N LYS A 55 -1.46 30.55 -1.29
CA LYS A 55 -2.88 30.65 -0.88
C LYS A 55 -3.04 30.77 0.62
N GLU A 56 -2.25 30.01 1.38
CA GLU A 56 -2.28 30.01 2.85
C GLU A 56 -1.72 31.31 3.44
N ASN A 57 -0.73 31.93 2.77
CA ASN A 57 -0.05 33.12 3.26
C ASN A 57 -0.16 34.28 2.27
N PHE A 58 -1.35 34.50 1.68
CA PHE A 58 -1.57 35.48 0.63
C PHE A 58 -1.00 36.86 0.97
N GLU A 59 -1.26 37.40 2.16
CA GLU A 59 -0.77 38.69 2.60
C GLU A 59 0.75 38.84 2.54
N ALA A 60 1.47 37.73 2.79
CA ALA A 60 2.92 37.70 2.68
C ALA A 60 3.43 37.69 1.24
N TYR A 61 2.61 37.27 0.30
CA TYR A 61 2.97 37.15 -1.13
C TYR A 61 2.35 38.24 -2.00
N GLU A 62 1.34 38.97 -1.55
CA GLU A 62 0.68 40.01 -2.34
C GLU A 62 1.67 41.02 -2.92
N GLY A 63 1.60 41.23 -4.23
CA GLY A 63 2.49 42.11 -4.99
C GLY A 63 3.92 41.59 -5.19
N LYS A 64 4.31 40.48 -4.54
CA LYS A 64 5.66 39.93 -4.71
C LYS A 64 5.77 39.12 -5.99
N THR A 65 6.92 39.20 -6.63
CA THR A 65 7.26 38.39 -7.78
C THR A 65 7.65 36.99 -7.34
N VAL A 66 6.99 35.99 -7.94
CA VAL A 66 7.23 34.56 -7.73
C VAL A 66 7.65 33.89 -9.03
N SER A 67 8.43 32.80 -8.91
CA SER A 67 8.76 31.88 -9.99
C SER A 67 8.19 30.53 -9.67
N MET A 68 7.33 30.01 -10.52
CA MET A 68 6.59 28.76 -10.31
C MET A 68 6.64 27.88 -11.55
N ALA A 69 6.39 26.58 -11.37
CA ALA A 69 6.22 25.65 -12.46
C ALA A 69 5.10 24.65 -12.16
N GLY A 70 4.42 24.19 -13.22
CA GLY A 70 3.36 23.20 -13.08
C GLY A 70 2.68 22.85 -14.38
N ARG A 71 1.70 21.95 -14.30
CA ARG A 71 0.91 21.46 -15.43
C ARG A 71 -0.35 22.28 -15.64
N MET A 72 -0.59 22.70 -16.88
CA MET A 72 -1.84 23.38 -17.25
C MET A 72 -3.02 22.39 -17.22
N MET A 73 -3.97 22.63 -16.33
CA MET A 73 -5.16 21.81 -16.17
C MET A 73 -6.42 22.40 -16.82
N SER A 74 -6.43 23.72 -17.02
CA SER A 74 -7.50 24.39 -17.74
C SER A 74 -7.01 25.70 -18.35
N ARG A 75 -7.70 26.18 -19.41
CA ARG A 75 -7.40 27.48 -20.03
C ARG A 75 -8.68 28.10 -20.57
N ARG A 76 -8.85 29.39 -20.27
CA ARG A 76 -9.93 30.23 -20.80
C ARG A 76 -9.33 31.46 -21.46
N ILE A 77 -9.51 31.58 -22.79
CA ILE A 77 -9.01 32.71 -23.60
C ILE A 77 -10.11 33.75 -23.76
N MET A 78 -9.78 35.02 -23.44
CA MET A 78 -10.69 36.17 -23.54
C MET A 78 -10.01 37.27 -24.34
N GLY A 79 -9.91 37.08 -25.67
CA GLY A 79 -9.27 38.06 -26.56
C GLY A 79 -7.80 38.27 -26.33
N LYS A 80 -7.43 39.38 -25.65
CA LYS A 80 -6.05 39.78 -25.34
C LYS A 80 -5.55 39.31 -23.97
N ALA A 81 -6.41 38.62 -23.19
CA ALA A 81 -6.12 38.08 -21.89
C ALA A 81 -6.58 36.63 -21.78
N SER A 82 -6.01 35.89 -20.86
CA SER A 82 -6.33 34.48 -20.61
C SER A 82 -6.19 34.15 -19.13
N PHE A 83 -7.04 33.28 -18.64
CA PHE A 83 -6.89 32.64 -17.34
C PHE A 83 -6.60 31.15 -17.54
N SER A 84 -5.68 30.60 -16.77
CA SER A 84 -5.40 29.18 -16.73
C SER A 84 -5.17 28.70 -15.30
N HIS A 85 -5.51 27.45 -15.02
CA HIS A 85 -5.14 26.81 -13.76
C HIS A 85 -3.93 25.92 -13.98
N ILE A 86 -2.91 26.16 -13.19
CA ILE A 86 -1.66 25.37 -13.19
C ILE A 86 -1.62 24.53 -11.91
N ALA A 87 -1.51 23.23 -12.07
CA ALA A 87 -1.30 22.29 -10.96
C ALA A 87 0.18 22.09 -10.69
N ASP A 88 0.58 22.24 -9.43
CA ASP A 88 1.92 21.95 -8.94
C ASP A 88 1.90 20.80 -7.92
N ARG A 89 3.02 20.56 -7.22
CA ARG A 89 3.15 19.50 -6.21
C ARG A 89 2.22 19.67 -4.98
N THR A 90 1.76 20.88 -4.70
CA THR A 90 0.99 21.21 -3.48
C THR A 90 -0.48 21.52 -3.77
N GLY A 91 -0.82 21.77 -5.03
CA GLY A 91 -2.21 22.08 -5.39
C GLY A 91 -2.33 22.69 -6.78
N SER A 92 -3.14 23.72 -6.91
CA SER A 92 -3.28 24.46 -8.16
C SER A 92 -3.45 25.96 -7.90
N ILE A 93 -2.98 26.79 -8.80
CA ILE A 93 -3.15 28.24 -8.76
C ILE A 93 -3.64 28.74 -10.10
N GLN A 94 -4.45 29.82 -10.07
CA GLN A 94 -4.83 30.51 -11.28
C GLN A 94 -3.68 31.41 -11.75
N ILE A 95 -3.43 31.43 -13.05
CA ILE A 95 -2.54 32.42 -13.68
C ILE A 95 -3.34 33.32 -14.61
N TYR A 96 -2.99 34.61 -14.62
CA TYR A 96 -3.53 35.60 -15.53
C TYR A 96 -2.42 36.00 -16.51
N VAL A 97 -2.67 35.76 -17.79
CA VAL A 97 -1.68 35.98 -18.88
C VAL A 97 -2.26 36.97 -19.87
N THR A 98 -1.55 38.09 -20.12
CA THR A 98 -2.00 39.08 -21.11
C THR A 98 -0.98 39.25 -22.23
N ARG A 99 -1.46 39.68 -23.39
CA ARG A 99 -0.64 40.02 -24.54
C ARG A 99 0.32 41.19 -24.25
N GLN A 100 -0.12 42.12 -23.40
CA GLN A 100 0.66 43.30 -23.03
C GLN A 100 1.90 42.92 -22.20
N ASP A 101 1.75 41.97 -21.27
CA ASP A 101 2.82 41.65 -20.31
C ASP A 101 3.85 40.68 -20.89
N ILE A 102 3.42 39.63 -21.61
CA ILE A 102 4.34 38.61 -22.18
C ILE A 102 4.73 38.87 -23.64
N GLY A 103 4.19 39.91 -24.25
CA GLY A 103 4.42 40.29 -25.66
C GLY A 103 3.54 39.52 -26.64
N GLU A 104 3.40 40.09 -27.84
CA GLU A 104 2.46 39.59 -28.86
C GLU A 104 2.83 38.17 -29.36
N GLU A 105 4.11 37.93 -29.60
CA GLU A 105 4.60 36.66 -30.11
C GLU A 105 4.42 35.52 -29.09
N ASN A 106 4.82 35.75 -27.85
CA ASN A 106 4.65 34.75 -26.77
C ASN A 106 3.19 34.47 -26.47
N TYR A 107 2.33 35.51 -26.52
CA TYR A 107 0.90 35.33 -26.35
C TYR A 107 0.25 34.57 -27.51
N ALA A 108 0.73 34.76 -28.73
CA ALA A 108 0.28 34.00 -29.90
C ALA A 108 0.65 32.50 -29.76
N SER A 109 1.88 32.20 -29.36
CA SER A 109 2.31 30.83 -29.07
C SER A 109 1.52 30.23 -27.91
N TYR A 110 1.33 30.97 -26.81
CA TYR A 110 0.50 30.56 -25.69
C TYR A 110 -0.93 30.16 -26.10
N LYS A 111 -1.51 30.86 -27.04
CA LYS A 111 -2.87 30.57 -27.54
C LYS A 111 -2.92 29.38 -28.50
N LYS A 112 -1.96 29.27 -29.43
CA LYS A 112 -2.02 28.37 -30.56
C LYS A 112 -1.22 27.09 -30.37
N ASP A 113 -0.04 27.20 -29.80
CA ASP A 113 0.94 26.11 -29.77
C ASP A 113 0.93 25.36 -28.44
N TYR A 114 0.48 26.00 -27.35
CA TYR A 114 0.41 25.38 -26.02
C TYR A 114 -0.95 24.72 -25.80
N ASP A 115 -0.98 23.62 -25.08
CA ASP A 115 -2.19 22.81 -24.84
C ASP A 115 -2.39 22.49 -23.36
N ILE A 116 -3.62 22.13 -22.99
CA ILE A 116 -3.91 21.55 -21.68
C ILE A 116 -3.11 20.25 -21.53
N GLY A 117 -2.47 20.11 -20.38
CA GLY A 117 -1.52 19.02 -20.11
C GLY A 117 -0.06 19.41 -20.23
N ASP A 118 0.28 20.51 -20.92
CA ASP A 118 1.65 21.01 -21.01
C ASP A 118 2.17 21.47 -19.64
N ILE A 119 3.49 21.41 -19.46
CA ILE A 119 4.16 21.87 -18.23
C ILE A 119 4.86 23.17 -18.53
N PHE A 120 4.63 24.16 -17.67
CA PHE A 120 5.15 25.52 -17.79
C PHE A 120 5.98 25.94 -16.62
N GLY A 121 7.00 26.77 -16.86
CA GLY A 121 7.56 27.69 -15.92
C GLY A 121 7.00 29.09 -16.17
N PHE A 122 6.73 29.85 -15.13
CA PHE A 122 6.23 31.20 -15.22
C PHE A 122 6.70 32.06 -14.05
N LYS A 123 6.94 33.35 -14.35
CA LYS A 123 7.19 34.37 -13.33
C LYS A 123 6.10 35.42 -13.38
N GLY A 124 5.82 36.02 -12.25
CA GLY A 124 4.81 37.07 -12.15
C GLY A 124 4.56 37.48 -10.72
N PHE A 125 3.70 38.46 -10.50
CA PHE A 125 3.36 38.91 -9.17
C PHE A 125 2.03 38.35 -8.70
N VAL A 126 1.95 38.05 -7.40
CA VAL A 126 0.74 37.50 -6.75
C VAL A 126 -0.28 38.61 -6.55
N PHE A 127 -1.52 38.36 -6.87
CA PHE A 127 -2.64 39.28 -6.70
C PHE A 127 -3.96 38.53 -6.46
N LYS A 128 -4.98 39.26 -6.05
CA LYS A 128 -6.34 38.75 -5.93
C LYS A 128 -7.21 39.34 -7.05
N THR A 129 -7.94 38.48 -7.76
CA THR A 129 -8.88 38.93 -8.79
C THR A 129 -10.07 39.68 -8.17
N GLN A 130 -10.87 40.37 -9.00
CA GLN A 130 -12.12 41.04 -8.55
C GLN A 130 -13.12 40.07 -7.89
N THR A 131 -13.08 38.79 -8.28
CA THR A 131 -13.90 37.73 -7.70
C THR A 131 -13.29 37.10 -6.43
N GLY A 132 -12.13 37.58 -5.99
CA GLY A 132 -11.46 37.11 -4.78
C GLY A 132 -10.52 35.92 -4.98
N GLU A 133 -10.29 35.43 -6.21
CA GLU A 133 -9.40 34.30 -6.46
C GLU A 133 -7.93 34.72 -6.43
N VAL A 134 -7.11 34.01 -5.61
CA VAL A 134 -5.67 34.22 -5.53
C VAL A 134 -5.00 33.71 -6.80
N SER A 135 -4.26 34.59 -7.47
CA SER A 135 -3.74 34.38 -8.81
C SER A 135 -2.32 34.93 -8.97
N VAL A 136 -1.62 34.48 -10.00
CA VAL A 136 -0.34 35.08 -10.43
C VAL A 136 -0.54 35.82 -11.74
N HIS A 137 -0.24 37.13 -11.77
CA HIS A 137 -0.20 37.93 -12.98
C HIS A 137 1.14 37.71 -13.68
N VAL A 138 1.12 36.99 -14.77
CA VAL A 138 2.32 36.46 -15.42
C VAL A 138 3.01 37.54 -16.26
N THR A 139 4.31 37.71 -16.04
CA THR A 139 5.19 38.57 -16.81
C THR A 139 6.15 37.80 -17.75
N GLU A 140 6.46 36.56 -17.37
CA GLU A 140 7.26 35.64 -18.20
C GLU A 140 6.64 34.26 -18.17
N ILE A 141 6.60 33.57 -19.31
CA ILE A 141 6.13 32.17 -19.42
C ILE A 141 7.01 31.38 -20.38
N ILE A 142 7.39 30.19 -20.00
CA ILE A 142 8.19 29.28 -20.81
C ILE A 142 7.56 27.88 -20.79
N LEU A 143 7.51 27.25 -21.95
CA LEU A 143 7.12 25.84 -22.07
C LEU A 143 8.31 24.96 -21.65
N LEU A 144 8.13 24.13 -20.61
CA LEU A 144 9.12 23.22 -20.07
C LEU A 144 8.97 21.80 -20.63
N SER A 145 7.72 21.40 -20.93
CA SER A 145 7.46 20.08 -21.52
C SER A 145 6.12 20.10 -22.25
N LYS A 146 6.12 19.57 -23.47
CA LYS A 146 4.93 19.42 -24.30
C LYS A 146 4.21 18.11 -24.02
N SER A 147 2.93 18.17 -23.67
CA SER A 147 2.06 16.99 -23.57
C SER A 147 1.64 16.55 -24.98
N LEU A 148 2.18 15.44 -25.47
CA LEU A 148 1.88 14.92 -26.79
C LEU A 148 0.58 14.11 -26.88
N LEU A 149 0.05 13.70 -25.72
CA LEU A 149 -1.26 13.10 -25.60
C LEU A 149 -2.18 14.03 -24.80
N PRO A 150 -3.46 14.16 -25.18
CA PRO A 150 -4.41 14.92 -24.39
C PRO A 150 -4.67 14.24 -23.04
N LEU A 151 -4.96 15.02 -22.01
CA LEU A 151 -5.48 14.49 -20.77
C LEU A 151 -6.92 14.01 -20.97
N PRO A 152 -7.36 12.96 -20.26
CA PRO A 152 -8.76 12.55 -20.23
C PRO A 152 -9.69 13.71 -19.87
N GLU A 153 -10.93 13.69 -20.39
CA GLU A 153 -11.89 14.74 -20.07
C GLU A 153 -12.22 14.76 -18.59
N LYS A 154 -12.21 15.97 -18.00
CA LYS A 154 -12.38 16.19 -16.56
C LYS A 154 -13.70 15.66 -15.99
N TYR A 155 -14.75 15.59 -16.82
CA TYR A 155 -16.11 15.18 -16.42
C TYR A 155 -16.29 13.67 -16.41
N ASN A 156 -15.56 12.94 -17.23
CA ASN A 156 -15.66 11.48 -17.30
C ASN A 156 -14.50 10.78 -16.56
N GLY A 157 -13.43 11.50 -16.23
CA GLY A 157 -12.24 10.99 -15.52
C GLY A 157 -11.81 9.59 -15.99
N LEU A 158 -10.76 9.06 -15.42
CA LEU A 158 -10.48 7.62 -15.51
C LEU A 158 -11.48 6.89 -14.58
N GLN A 159 -12.72 6.63 -15.03
CA GLN A 159 -13.71 5.88 -14.23
C GLN A 159 -13.45 4.38 -14.25
N ASP A 160 -12.87 3.87 -15.33
CA ASP A 160 -12.45 2.48 -15.41
C ASP A 160 -11.34 2.19 -14.41
N LYS A 161 -11.67 1.38 -13.40
CA LYS A 161 -10.73 0.99 -12.33
C LYS A 161 -9.48 0.31 -12.88
N ASP A 162 -9.59 -0.52 -13.92
CA ASP A 162 -8.45 -1.20 -14.53
C ASP A 162 -7.50 -0.19 -15.21
N MET A 163 -8.04 0.79 -15.90
CA MET A 163 -7.27 1.87 -16.51
C MET A 163 -6.53 2.73 -15.48
N LYS A 164 -7.13 3.02 -14.32
CA LYS A 164 -6.49 3.77 -13.21
C LYS A 164 -5.20 3.09 -12.75
N TYR A 165 -5.23 1.78 -12.56
CA TYR A 165 -4.04 1.04 -12.10
C TYR A 165 -2.98 0.92 -13.19
N ARG A 166 -3.38 0.70 -14.46
CA ARG A 166 -2.45 0.58 -15.59
C ARG A 166 -1.80 1.89 -16.00
N LEU A 167 -2.57 2.98 -15.94
CA LEU A 167 -2.13 4.34 -16.29
C LEU A 167 -2.03 5.21 -15.03
N ARG A 168 -1.37 4.71 -14.00
CA ARG A 168 -1.24 5.38 -12.70
C ARG A 168 -0.76 6.83 -12.80
N HIS A 169 0.11 7.16 -13.76
CA HIS A 169 0.53 8.53 -14.01
C HIS A 169 -0.62 9.44 -14.43
N LEU A 170 -1.61 8.95 -15.19
CA LEU A 170 -2.81 9.72 -15.50
C LEU A 170 -3.75 9.83 -14.30
N ASP A 171 -3.92 8.75 -13.55
CA ASP A 171 -4.67 8.73 -12.32
C ASP A 171 -4.13 9.77 -11.31
N LEU A 172 -2.82 9.82 -11.10
CA LEU A 172 -2.14 10.82 -10.28
C LEU A 172 -2.30 12.26 -10.81
N ILE A 173 -2.36 12.47 -12.12
CA ILE A 173 -2.59 13.81 -12.71
C ILE A 173 -4.05 14.27 -12.49
N MET A 174 -5.00 13.36 -12.64
CA MET A 174 -6.43 13.69 -12.69
C MET A 174 -7.09 13.67 -11.31
N ASN A 175 -6.65 12.79 -10.41
CA ASN A 175 -7.27 12.51 -9.12
C ASN A 175 -6.35 12.92 -7.96
N LYS A 176 -6.70 14.02 -7.29
CA LYS A 176 -5.94 14.51 -6.14
C LYS A 176 -5.97 13.53 -4.97
N ASP A 177 -7.11 12.88 -4.74
CA ASP A 177 -7.30 11.92 -3.65
C ASP A 177 -6.30 10.76 -3.75
N VAL A 178 -5.98 10.32 -4.98
CA VAL A 178 -4.96 9.28 -5.21
C VAL A 178 -3.56 9.77 -4.80
N GLN A 179 -3.22 11.03 -5.10
CA GLN A 179 -1.95 11.61 -4.62
C GLN A 179 -1.91 11.66 -3.09
N ASP A 180 -3.02 12.03 -2.46
CA ASP A 180 -3.11 12.15 -1.00
C ASP A 180 -3.01 10.77 -0.32
N THR A 181 -3.56 9.71 -0.90
CA THR A 181 -3.37 8.32 -0.47
C THR A 181 -1.88 7.95 -0.42
N PHE A 182 -1.11 8.24 -1.47
CA PHE A 182 0.32 7.90 -1.50
C PHE A 182 1.18 8.80 -0.61
N ARG A 183 0.79 10.07 -0.39
CA ARG A 183 1.42 10.94 0.62
C ARG A 183 1.18 10.39 2.03
N LYS A 184 -0.06 10.00 2.35
CA LYS A 184 -0.40 9.37 3.63
C LYS A 184 0.35 8.05 3.82
N ARG A 185 0.44 7.19 2.78
CA ARG A 185 1.26 5.97 2.83
C ARG A 185 2.70 6.27 3.25
N SER A 186 3.33 7.26 2.63
CA SER A 186 4.70 7.66 2.98
C SER A 186 4.79 8.21 4.40
N GLN A 187 3.78 8.96 4.84
CA GLN A 187 3.71 9.48 6.20
C GLN A 187 3.54 8.34 7.22
N ILE A 188 2.63 7.40 6.98
CA ILE A 188 2.42 6.21 7.84
C ILE A 188 3.75 5.48 8.05
N LEU A 189 4.46 5.17 6.97
CA LEU A 189 5.74 4.47 7.06
C LEU A 189 6.79 5.28 7.83
N LYS A 190 6.84 6.60 7.63
CA LYS A 190 7.73 7.48 8.39
C LYS A 190 7.41 7.47 9.89
N GLU A 191 6.14 7.50 10.26
CA GLU A 191 5.73 7.50 11.67
C GLU A 191 5.97 6.14 12.34
N ILE A 192 5.80 5.03 11.61
CA ILE A 192 6.16 3.68 12.12
C ILE A 192 7.68 3.61 12.39
N ARG A 193 8.50 4.04 11.43
CA ARG A 193 9.97 4.09 11.63
C ARG A 193 10.35 4.94 12.84
N ALA A 194 9.78 6.14 12.94
CA ALA A 194 10.05 7.02 14.07
C ALA A 194 9.63 6.42 15.43
N TYR A 195 8.54 5.63 15.43
CA TYR A 195 8.08 4.92 16.62
C TYR A 195 9.05 3.80 17.03
N LEU A 196 9.49 2.98 16.09
CA LEU A 196 10.41 1.87 16.34
C LEU A 196 11.82 2.36 16.69
N ASP A 197 12.35 3.34 15.94
CA ASP A 197 13.64 3.98 16.20
C ASP A 197 13.67 4.61 17.62
N GLY A 198 12.57 5.28 18.01
CA GLY A 198 12.39 5.88 19.32
C GLY A 198 12.38 4.86 20.48
N ARG A 199 12.12 3.58 20.19
CA ARG A 199 12.17 2.45 21.12
C ARG A 199 13.49 1.67 21.05
N GLY A 200 14.44 2.13 20.23
CA GLY A 200 15.77 1.56 20.09
C GLY A 200 15.86 0.33 19.19
N TYR A 201 14.86 0.15 18.30
CA TYR A 201 14.95 -0.86 17.26
C TYR A 201 15.93 -0.43 16.17
N LEU A 202 16.67 -1.38 15.60
CA LEU A 202 17.55 -1.20 14.46
C LEU A 202 16.82 -1.64 13.18
N GLU A 203 16.67 -0.75 12.21
CA GLU A 203 16.20 -1.15 10.86
C GLU A 203 17.31 -1.93 10.16
N VAL A 204 16.98 -3.11 9.67
CA VAL A 204 17.90 -4.00 8.96
C VAL A 204 17.29 -4.43 7.63
N ASP A 205 18.12 -5.00 6.76
CA ASP A 205 17.69 -5.63 5.51
C ASP A 205 18.28 -7.04 5.39
N THR A 206 17.44 -7.96 4.93
CA THR A 206 17.80 -9.36 4.74
C THR A 206 17.63 -9.76 3.26
N PRO A 207 18.22 -10.89 2.82
CA PRO A 207 18.19 -11.27 1.42
C PRO A 207 16.77 -11.44 0.87
N THR A 208 16.50 -10.84 -0.30
CA THR A 208 15.28 -11.05 -1.06
C THR A 208 15.31 -12.36 -1.86
N LEU A 209 16.51 -12.80 -2.27
CA LEU A 209 16.73 -14.05 -3.01
C LEU A 209 17.36 -15.07 -2.07
N LEU A 210 16.73 -16.23 -1.98
CA LEU A 210 17.10 -17.34 -1.11
C LEU A 210 17.51 -18.56 -1.96
N THR A 211 18.43 -19.36 -1.44
CA THR A 211 18.93 -20.58 -2.13
C THR A 211 18.04 -21.80 -1.91
N MET A 212 17.05 -21.68 -1.04
CA MET A 212 16.09 -22.75 -0.76
C MET A 212 14.69 -22.17 -0.50
N GLU A 213 13.67 -23.00 -0.65
CA GLU A 213 12.31 -22.68 -0.22
C GLU A 213 12.22 -22.80 1.30
N ILE A 214 12.12 -21.66 1.99
CA ILE A 214 12.00 -21.59 3.46
C ILE A 214 10.85 -20.64 3.84
N GLY A 215 10.35 -20.85 5.06
CA GLY A 215 9.39 -19.96 5.70
C GLY A 215 7.94 -20.45 5.65
N ALA A 216 7.02 -19.48 5.69
CA ALA A 216 5.60 -19.67 5.81
C ALA A 216 5.00 -20.69 4.80
N ASP A 217 3.78 -21.13 5.04
CA ASP A 217 3.05 -22.01 4.11
C ASP A 217 2.53 -21.21 2.91
N ALA A 218 3.45 -20.58 2.16
CA ALA A 218 3.19 -19.79 0.97
C ALA A 218 4.03 -20.28 -0.21
N ARG A 219 3.50 -20.16 -1.42
CA ARG A 219 4.20 -20.57 -2.64
C ARG A 219 5.18 -19.49 -3.08
N PRO A 220 6.51 -19.78 -3.21
CA PRO A 220 7.49 -18.78 -3.65
C PRO A 220 7.47 -18.59 -5.19
N PHE A 221 7.99 -17.44 -5.64
CA PHE A 221 8.46 -17.27 -7.02
C PHE A 221 9.86 -17.86 -7.16
N LYS A 222 10.09 -18.62 -8.22
CA LYS A 222 11.40 -19.21 -8.56
C LYS A 222 12.11 -18.37 -9.63
N THR A 223 13.41 -18.25 -9.51
CA THR A 223 14.30 -17.62 -10.50
C THR A 223 15.60 -18.39 -10.60
N HIS A 224 16.48 -18.04 -11.55
CA HIS A 224 17.74 -18.73 -11.78
C HIS A 224 18.92 -17.76 -11.80
N HIS A 225 19.97 -18.07 -11.05
CA HIS A 225 21.22 -17.32 -11.01
C HIS A 225 22.20 -17.87 -12.06
N ASN A 226 22.26 -17.25 -13.23
CA ASN A 226 22.99 -17.76 -14.39
C ASN A 226 24.48 -18.06 -14.12
N ALA A 227 25.17 -17.18 -13.39
CA ALA A 227 26.62 -17.35 -13.15
C ALA A 227 26.96 -18.48 -12.17
N LEU A 228 26.04 -18.83 -11.29
CA LEU A 228 26.21 -19.91 -10.32
C LEU A 228 25.51 -21.21 -10.76
N ASP A 229 24.73 -21.16 -11.85
CA ASP A 229 23.86 -22.24 -12.32
C ASP A 229 23.00 -22.77 -11.16
N LEU A 230 22.32 -21.86 -10.46
CA LEU A 230 21.61 -22.16 -9.22
C LEU A 230 20.19 -21.59 -9.26
N ASP A 231 19.21 -22.44 -8.98
CA ASP A 231 17.83 -22.00 -8.77
C ASP A 231 17.70 -21.28 -7.43
N MET A 232 17.01 -20.15 -7.44
CA MET A 232 16.76 -19.31 -6.28
C MET A 232 15.27 -19.03 -6.12
N TYR A 233 14.91 -18.63 -4.92
CA TYR A 233 13.52 -18.36 -4.54
C TYR A 233 13.39 -16.93 -4.00
N MET A 234 12.33 -16.24 -4.39
CA MET A 234 12.00 -14.97 -3.76
C MET A 234 11.40 -15.22 -2.39
N ARG A 235 11.82 -14.45 -1.38
CA ARG A 235 11.38 -14.61 0.00
C ARG A 235 9.87 -14.49 0.17
N VAL A 236 9.28 -15.31 1.01
CA VAL A 236 7.86 -15.29 1.40
C VAL A 236 7.63 -14.68 2.78
N GLU A 237 8.72 -14.46 3.54
CA GLU A 237 8.81 -13.84 4.87
C GLU A 237 10.24 -13.38 5.15
N THR A 238 10.47 -12.66 6.26
CA THR A 238 11.81 -12.25 6.73
C THR A 238 12.18 -12.87 8.10
N GLU A 239 11.25 -13.56 8.73
CA GLU A 239 11.28 -14.08 10.09
C GLU A 239 12.59 -14.80 10.46
N LEU A 240 12.95 -15.85 9.72
CA LEU A 240 14.08 -16.71 10.09
C LEU A 240 15.42 -15.97 10.05
N CYS A 241 15.57 -15.01 9.12
CA CYS A 241 16.75 -14.17 9.06
C CYS A 241 16.84 -13.21 10.26
N LEU A 242 15.73 -12.58 10.63
CA LEU A 242 15.67 -11.62 11.74
C LEU A 242 15.94 -12.31 13.09
N LYS A 243 15.42 -13.51 13.31
CA LYS A 243 15.74 -14.33 14.49
C LYS A 243 17.25 -14.65 14.61
N ARG A 244 17.91 -14.91 13.47
CA ARG A 244 19.37 -15.13 13.45
C ARG A 244 20.14 -13.88 13.86
N LEU A 245 19.63 -12.67 13.58
CA LEU A 245 20.22 -11.42 14.06
C LEU A 245 20.07 -11.27 15.58
N ILE A 246 18.92 -11.68 16.14
CA ILE A 246 18.73 -11.73 17.60
C ILE A 246 19.73 -12.70 18.26
N VAL A 247 19.92 -13.90 17.69
CA VAL A 247 20.96 -14.83 18.14
C VAL A 247 22.35 -14.17 18.08
N GLY A 248 22.60 -13.36 17.07
CA GLY A 248 23.85 -12.60 16.89
C GLY A 248 24.03 -11.41 17.84
N GLY A 249 23.08 -11.14 18.75
CA GLY A 249 23.17 -10.08 19.76
C GLY A 249 22.60 -8.73 19.33
N LEU A 250 21.81 -8.65 18.24
CA LEU A 250 21.04 -7.48 17.91
C LEU A 250 19.68 -7.58 18.60
N ASP A 251 19.58 -7.09 19.84
CA ASP A 251 18.44 -7.33 20.74
C ASP A 251 17.10 -6.80 20.24
N LYS A 252 17.07 -5.81 19.34
CA LYS A 252 15.86 -5.22 18.77
C LYS A 252 16.09 -4.90 17.30
N VAL A 253 15.40 -5.61 16.44
CA VAL A 253 15.52 -5.41 14.98
C VAL A 253 14.14 -5.31 14.34
N TYR A 254 14.04 -4.56 13.23
CA TYR A 254 12.90 -4.61 12.35
C TYR A 254 13.32 -4.49 10.89
N GLU A 255 12.49 -5.01 10.00
CA GLU A 255 12.65 -4.85 8.56
C GLU A 255 11.34 -4.39 7.92
N VAL A 256 11.42 -3.36 7.06
CA VAL A 256 10.34 -3.00 6.14
C VAL A 256 10.60 -3.75 4.84
N GLY A 257 10.02 -4.92 4.70
CA GLY A 257 10.34 -5.86 3.64
C GLY A 257 9.27 -5.97 2.54
N ARG A 258 9.72 -6.08 1.28
CA ARG A 258 8.86 -6.55 0.20
C ARG A 258 8.84 -8.08 0.26
N ILE A 259 7.62 -8.63 0.28
CA ILE A 259 7.33 -10.06 0.34
C ILE A 259 6.67 -10.50 -0.96
N PHE A 260 6.95 -11.74 -1.38
CA PHE A 260 6.54 -12.29 -2.68
C PHE A 260 5.84 -13.63 -2.46
N ARG A 261 4.53 -13.71 -2.76
CA ARG A 261 3.75 -14.95 -2.69
C ARG A 261 3.08 -15.22 -4.03
N ASN A 262 3.42 -16.35 -4.63
CA ASN A 262 2.91 -16.76 -5.95
C ASN A 262 1.52 -17.38 -5.82
N GLU A 263 0.56 -16.56 -5.42
CA GLU A 263 -0.81 -16.93 -5.08
C GLU A 263 -1.83 -16.09 -5.85
N GLY A 264 -3.11 -16.26 -5.53
CA GLY A 264 -4.21 -15.51 -6.15
C GLY A 264 -4.15 -14.01 -5.85
N MET A 265 -4.85 -13.24 -6.67
CA MET A 265 -5.01 -11.78 -6.51
C MET A 265 -6.47 -11.44 -6.31
N ASP A 266 -6.78 -10.71 -5.23
CA ASP A 266 -8.11 -10.19 -4.93
C ASP A 266 -8.08 -8.74 -4.44
N ALA A 267 -9.04 -8.32 -3.63
CA ALA A 267 -9.08 -6.97 -3.05
C ALA A 267 -8.03 -6.76 -1.96
N TYR A 268 -7.61 -7.81 -1.25
CA TYR A 268 -6.70 -7.75 -0.11
C TYR A 268 -5.35 -8.40 -0.36
N HIS A 269 -5.20 -9.16 -1.47
CA HIS A 269 -3.99 -9.90 -1.82
C HIS A 269 -3.39 -9.45 -3.14
N ASN A 270 -2.08 -9.21 -3.13
CA ASN A 270 -1.25 -8.92 -4.29
C ASN A 270 0.00 -9.81 -4.25
N PRO A 271 0.52 -10.32 -5.38
CA PRO A 271 1.66 -11.24 -5.37
C PRO A 271 2.94 -10.68 -4.74
N GLU A 272 3.08 -9.36 -4.75
CA GLU A 272 4.09 -8.63 -3.98
C GLU A 272 3.42 -7.57 -3.11
N PHE A 273 3.80 -7.52 -1.84
CA PHE A 273 3.24 -6.60 -0.85
C PHE A 273 4.31 -6.23 0.18
N THR A 274 4.02 -5.28 1.04
CA THR A 274 4.96 -4.82 2.05
C THR A 274 4.51 -5.29 3.43
N THR A 275 5.42 -5.95 4.15
CA THR A 275 5.29 -6.25 5.58
C THR A 275 6.28 -5.43 6.38
N ILE A 276 6.02 -5.33 7.66
CA ILE A 276 7.01 -4.93 8.66
C ILE A 276 7.07 -6.07 9.66
N GLU A 277 8.26 -6.62 9.83
CA GLU A 277 8.53 -7.63 10.85
C GLU A 277 9.51 -7.06 11.87
N MET A 278 9.25 -7.34 13.13
CA MET A 278 10.04 -6.82 14.26
C MET A 278 10.20 -7.87 15.35
N TYR A 279 11.39 -7.89 15.94
CA TYR A 279 11.80 -8.86 16.96
C TYR A 279 12.50 -8.14 18.09
N GLU A 280 12.14 -8.48 19.33
CA GLU A 280 12.73 -7.91 20.54
C GLU A 280 13.08 -9.02 21.53
N ALA A 281 14.36 -9.07 21.93
CA ALA A 281 14.84 -9.97 22.96
C ALA A 281 14.31 -9.56 24.35
N TYR A 282 14.12 -10.56 25.23
CA TYR A 282 13.69 -10.40 26.62
C TYR A 282 12.28 -9.85 26.79
N THR A 283 11.44 -10.00 25.78
CA THR A 283 9.99 -9.74 25.83
C THR A 283 9.20 -10.99 25.41
N ASP A 284 7.89 -10.95 25.57
CA ASP A 284 6.96 -12.01 25.22
C ASP A 284 5.80 -11.48 24.33
N TYR A 285 4.86 -12.35 24.01
CA TYR A 285 3.70 -11.99 23.19
C TYR A 285 2.81 -10.92 23.83
N ILE A 286 2.76 -10.80 25.18
CA ILE A 286 2.01 -9.74 25.86
C ILE A 286 2.68 -8.38 25.63
N GLY A 287 4.02 -8.32 25.75
CA GLY A 287 4.79 -7.12 25.43
C GLY A 287 4.60 -6.70 23.97
N MET A 288 4.51 -7.66 23.05
CA MET A 288 4.23 -7.39 21.64
C MET A 288 2.78 -6.90 21.41
N MET A 289 1.79 -7.42 22.17
CA MET A 289 0.42 -6.88 22.14
C MET A 289 0.38 -5.41 22.58
N ASP A 290 1.01 -5.09 23.70
CA ASP A 290 1.05 -3.71 24.21
C ASP A 290 1.73 -2.77 23.20
N MET A 291 2.81 -3.24 22.57
CA MET A 291 3.55 -2.46 21.58
C MET A 291 2.71 -2.19 20.30
N ILE A 292 2.03 -3.20 19.75
CA ILE A 292 1.26 -3.02 18.51
C ILE A 292 0.05 -2.12 18.72
N GLU A 293 -0.65 -2.25 19.84
CA GLU A 293 -1.76 -1.36 20.18
C GLU A 293 -1.28 0.10 20.29
N ASP A 294 -0.18 0.34 21.01
CA ASP A 294 0.39 1.67 21.17
C ASP A 294 0.89 2.25 19.84
N MET A 295 1.54 1.44 19.00
CA MET A 295 2.01 1.86 17.68
C MET A 295 0.85 2.24 16.76
N TYR A 296 -0.22 1.43 16.70
CA TYR A 296 -1.40 1.72 15.89
C TYR A 296 -2.09 3.01 16.35
N LYS A 297 -2.29 3.19 17.67
CA LYS A 297 -2.83 4.43 18.25
C LYS A 297 -1.96 5.64 17.90
N THR A 298 -0.66 5.54 18.11
CA THR A 298 0.30 6.62 17.87
C THR A 298 0.32 7.04 16.40
N VAL A 299 0.42 6.09 15.48
CA VAL A 299 0.48 6.36 14.04
C VAL A 299 -0.86 6.91 13.54
N THR A 300 -1.98 6.32 13.96
CA THR A 300 -3.32 6.79 13.58
C THR A 300 -3.52 8.25 14.00
N LEU A 301 -3.22 8.58 15.24
CA LEU A 301 -3.35 9.95 15.74
C LEU A 301 -2.48 10.95 14.96
N LYS A 302 -1.23 10.58 14.64
CA LYS A 302 -0.31 11.46 13.90
C LYS A 302 -0.71 11.65 12.44
N VAL A 303 -1.32 10.64 11.81
CA VAL A 303 -1.68 10.67 10.38
C VAL A 303 -3.08 11.20 10.15
N CYS A 304 -4.04 10.79 10.99
CA CYS A 304 -5.46 11.15 10.85
C CYS A 304 -5.88 12.32 11.75
N GLY A 305 -5.12 12.64 12.79
CA GLY A 305 -5.46 13.68 13.78
C GLY A 305 -6.53 13.24 14.79
N THR A 306 -7.03 12.01 14.69
CA THR A 306 -8.05 11.42 15.56
C THR A 306 -7.83 9.91 15.67
N LEU A 307 -8.36 9.30 16.74
CA LEU A 307 -8.41 7.83 16.90
C LEU A 307 -9.74 7.24 16.41
N ASP A 308 -10.73 8.08 16.14
CA ASP A 308 -11.99 7.67 15.52
C ASP A 308 -11.90 7.90 14.02
N ILE A 309 -11.82 6.81 13.27
CA ILE A 309 -11.69 6.83 11.80
C ILE A 309 -12.89 6.14 11.15
N SER A 310 -13.15 6.47 9.89
CA SER A 310 -14.13 5.75 9.08
C SER A 310 -13.42 4.89 8.04
N TYR A 311 -13.80 3.62 7.96
CA TYR A 311 -13.33 2.70 6.93
C TYR A 311 -14.51 2.03 6.24
N GLN A 312 -14.67 2.28 4.94
CA GLN A 312 -15.76 1.77 4.09
C GLN A 312 -17.15 2.00 4.72
N GLY A 313 -17.34 3.18 5.32
CA GLY A 313 -18.59 3.58 5.96
C GLY A 313 -18.79 3.04 7.37
N THR A 314 -17.83 2.30 7.91
CA THR A 314 -17.87 1.79 9.29
C THR A 314 -16.98 2.65 10.18
N GLU A 315 -17.48 3.07 11.34
CA GLU A 315 -16.73 3.81 12.35
C GLU A 315 -15.84 2.85 13.15
N ILE A 316 -14.54 3.16 13.23
CA ILE A 316 -13.52 2.35 13.90
C ILE A 316 -12.85 3.18 14.99
N HIS A 317 -12.91 2.68 16.22
CA HIS A 317 -12.34 3.32 17.43
C HIS A 317 -10.94 2.76 17.73
N MET A 318 -9.91 3.33 17.12
CA MET A 318 -8.52 2.85 17.26
C MET A 318 -7.96 3.01 18.68
N GLY A 319 -8.63 3.79 19.53
CA GLY A 319 -8.30 3.95 20.96
C GLY A 319 -8.63 2.75 21.83
N ASP A 320 -9.62 1.95 21.44
CA ASP A 320 -10.20 0.89 22.25
C ASP A 320 -9.95 -0.48 21.64
N TRP A 321 -9.04 -1.24 22.25
CA TRP A 321 -8.71 -2.58 21.81
C TRP A 321 -9.31 -3.64 22.73
N THR A 322 -9.89 -4.68 22.14
CA THR A 322 -10.42 -5.85 22.87
C THR A 322 -9.40 -6.99 22.75
N ARG A 323 -9.17 -7.71 23.87
CA ARG A 323 -8.33 -8.93 23.88
C ARG A 323 -9.20 -10.11 24.31
N LEU A 324 -9.23 -11.16 23.50
CA LEU A 324 -9.94 -12.41 23.77
C LEU A 324 -9.04 -13.59 23.45
N THR A 325 -9.07 -14.62 24.26
CA THR A 325 -8.51 -15.91 23.82
C THR A 325 -9.33 -16.48 22.67
N MET A 326 -8.74 -17.30 21.82
CA MET A 326 -9.47 -17.94 20.72
C MET A 326 -10.67 -18.75 21.27
N ALA A 327 -10.51 -19.46 22.38
CA ALA A 327 -11.60 -20.20 23.02
C ALA A 327 -12.74 -19.29 23.50
N GLU A 328 -12.42 -18.13 24.12
CA GLU A 328 -13.43 -17.14 24.52
C GLU A 328 -14.14 -16.54 23.33
N ALA A 329 -13.42 -16.26 22.25
CA ALA A 329 -14.00 -15.72 21.02
C ALA A 329 -14.97 -16.71 20.38
N VAL A 330 -14.59 -17.98 20.23
CA VAL A 330 -15.47 -19.04 19.70
C VAL A 330 -16.67 -19.24 20.62
N LYS A 331 -16.47 -19.26 21.94
CA LYS A 331 -17.59 -19.34 22.89
C LYS A 331 -18.57 -18.17 22.72
N LYS A 332 -18.05 -16.97 22.58
CA LYS A 332 -18.88 -15.74 22.44
C LYS A 332 -19.69 -15.72 21.15
N TYR A 333 -19.12 -16.13 20.02
CA TYR A 333 -19.72 -15.95 18.70
C TYR A 333 -20.34 -17.22 18.11
N ALA A 334 -19.78 -18.41 18.41
CA ALA A 334 -20.33 -19.71 18.00
C ALA A 334 -21.17 -20.42 19.08
N GLY A 335 -21.07 -19.98 20.34
CA GLY A 335 -21.89 -20.53 21.46
C GLY A 335 -21.39 -21.87 22.00
N VAL A 336 -20.17 -22.31 21.63
CA VAL A 336 -19.56 -23.56 22.11
C VAL A 336 -18.30 -23.29 22.92
N ASP A 337 -18.10 -24.02 24.01
CA ASP A 337 -16.92 -23.86 24.87
C ASP A 337 -15.90 -24.98 24.61
N TYR A 338 -14.68 -24.61 24.26
CA TYR A 338 -13.55 -25.53 24.09
C TYR A 338 -13.34 -26.45 25.32
N ASN A 339 -13.59 -25.92 26.53
CA ASN A 339 -13.38 -26.65 27.78
C ASN A 339 -14.42 -27.74 28.03
N ASP A 340 -15.56 -27.73 27.34
CA ASP A 340 -16.57 -28.76 27.44
C ASP A 340 -16.20 -30.02 26.60
N TRP A 341 -15.22 -29.93 25.73
CA TRP A 341 -14.77 -31.07 24.91
C TRP A 341 -13.74 -31.91 25.67
N ALA A 342 -14.12 -33.11 26.06
CA ALA A 342 -13.20 -34.04 26.69
C ALA A 342 -12.25 -34.70 25.67
N THR A 343 -12.77 -34.97 24.46
CA THR A 343 -12.06 -35.67 23.38
C THR A 343 -12.12 -34.91 22.05
N ASP A 344 -11.29 -35.33 21.08
CA ASP A 344 -11.36 -34.81 19.69
C ASP A 344 -12.72 -35.15 19.04
N GLU A 345 -13.33 -36.27 19.40
CA GLU A 345 -14.67 -36.69 18.96
C GLU A 345 -15.74 -35.70 19.40
N ASP A 346 -15.67 -35.22 20.65
CA ASP A 346 -16.61 -34.20 21.18
C ASP A 346 -16.51 -32.91 20.38
N ALA A 347 -15.29 -32.48 20.08
CA ALA A 347 -15.05 -31.28 19.29
C ALA A 347 -15.62 -31.43 17.86
N ARG A 348 -15.35 -32.55 17.18
CA ARG A 348 -15.92 -32.82 15.84
C ARG A 348 -17.44 -32.90 15.85
N ALA A 349 -18.02 -33.47 16.91
CA ALA A 349 -19.48 -33.52 17.06
C ALA A 349 -20.06 -32.10 17.24
N ALA A 350 -19.39 -31.21 17.98
CA ALA A 350 -19.79 -29.81 18.14
C ALA A 350 -19.74 -29.05 16.79
N ALA A 351 -18.66 -29.18 16.02
CA ALA A 351 -18.56 -28.57 14.68
C ALA A 351 -19.68 -29.05 13.75
N LYS A 352 -19.94 -30.36 13.74
CA LYS A 352 -21.02 -30.95 12.95
C LYS A 352 -22.40 -30.44 13.36
N ALA A 353 -22.64 -30.26 14.65
CA ALA A 353 -23.90 -29.71 15.17
C ALA A 353 -24.13 -28.25 14.73
N LEU A 354 -23.04 -27.49 14.50
CA LEU A 354 -23.06 -26.12 13.97
C LEU A 354 -23.07 -26.09 12.42
N GLY A 355 -23.03 -27.23 11.74
CA GLY A 355 -23.05 -27.32 10.27
C GLY A 355 -21.71 -27.02 9.60
N VAL A 356 -20.60 -27.06 10.36
CA VAL A 356 -19.25 -26.88 9.80
C VAL A 356 -18.72 -28.20 9.27
N GLU A 357 -18.32 -28.23 8.00
CA GLU A 357 -17.60 -29.33 7.38
C GLU A 357 -16.11 -29.14 7.62
N LEU A 358 -15.50 -30.06 8.36
CA LEU A 358 -14.09 -29.99 8.72
C LEU A 358 -13.21 -30.40 7.54
N GLU A 359 -12.11 -29.69 7.31
CA GLU A 359 -11.14 -30.03 6.26
C GLU A 359 -10.50 -31.43 6.46
N HIS A 360 -10.39 -31.85 7.71
CA HIS A 360 -9.81 -33.15 8.09
C HIS A 360 -10.79 -33.98 8.91
N GLU A 361 -11.10 -35.20 8.44
CA GLU A 361 -11.99 -36.14 9.14
C GLU A 361 -11.52 -36.45 10.58
N ASN A 362 -10.22 -36.41 10.84
CA ASN A 362 -9.58 -36.68 12.13
C ASN A 362 -9.04 -35.40 12.78
N ALA A 363 -9.71 -34.24 12.55
CA ALA A 363 -9.32 -32.98 13.17
C ALA A 363 -9.22 -33.09 14.70
N THR A 364 -8.12 -32.59 15.28
CA THR A 364 -7.96 -32.45 16.73
C THR A 364 -8.85 -31.35 17.28
N LYS A 365 -8.99 -31.27 18.60
CA LYS A 365 -9.69 -30.16 19.27
C LYS A 365 -9.15 -28.80 18.84
N GLY A 366 -7.84 -28.70 18.66
CA GLY A 366 -7.18 -27.48 18.22
C GLY A 366 -7.60 -27.08 16.80
N TRP A 367 -7.56 -28.01 15.85
CA TRP A 367 -8.01 -27.76 14.48
C TRP A 367 -9.50 -27.40 14.42
N VAL A 368 -10.36 -28.11 15.17
CA VAL A 368 -11.79 -27.77 15.23
C VAL A 368 -12.00 -26.35 15.78
N LEU A 369 -11.23 -25.94 16.80
CA LEU A 369 -11.32 -24.57 17.33
C LEU A 369 -10.97 -23.51 16.30
N ILE A 370 -9.92 -23.77 15.47
CA ILE A 370 -9.50 -22.88 14.38
C ILE A 370 -10.62 -22.77 13.33
N GLU A 371 -11.13 -23.91 12.83
CA GLU A 371 -12.16 -23.90 11.81
C GLU A 371 -13.49 -23.27 12.28
N LEU A 372 -13.83 -23.38 13.57
CA LEU A 372 -14.96 -22.66 14.17
C LEU A 372 -14.69 -21.17 14.30
N PHE A 373 -13.43 -20.77 14.57
CA PHE A 373 -13.05 -19.37 14.59
C PHE A 373 -13.20 -18.74 13.19
N ASP A 374 -12.68 -19.38 12.17
CA ASP A 374 -12.77 -18.91 10.78
C ASP A 374 -14.24 -18.82 10.32
N ALA A 375 -15.06 -19.80 10.67
CA ALA A 375 -16.47 -19.85 10.26
C ALA A 375 -17.38 -18.84 10.98
N PHE A 376 -17.14 -18.52 12.24
CA PHE A 376 -18.11 -17.78 13.06
C PHE A 376 -17.59 -16.49 13.71
N VAL A 377 -16.28 -16.27 13.75
CA VAL A 377 -15.69 -15.20 14.57
C VAL A 377 -15.06 -14.12 13.70
N GLU A 378 -14.17 -14.46 12.77
CA GLU A 378 -13.31 -13.52 12.06
C GLU A 378 -14.08 -12.34 11.45
N ASP A 379 -15.11 -12.62 10.65
CA ASP A 379 -15.96 -11.61 10.00
C ASP A 379 -16.71 -10.68 10.98
N LYS A 380 -16.77 -11.02 12.25
CA LYS A 380 -17.47 -10.23 13.29
C LYS A 380 -16.55 -9.35 14.10
N LEU A 381 -15.25 -9.44 13.88
CA LEU A 381 -14.24 -8.62 14.55
C LEU A 381 -14.10 -7.26 13.88
N ILE A 382 -15.10 -6.41 14.04
CA ILE A 382 -15.15 -5.10 13.37
C ILE A 382 -14.22 -4.09 14.04
N GLN A 383 -14.29 -3.98 15.38
CA GLN A 383 -13.42 -3.09 16.15
C GLN A 383 -12.05 -3.75 16.41
N PRO A 384 -10.99 -2.96 16.66
CA PRO A 384 -9.66 -3.51 16.90
C PRO A 384 -9.70 -4.60 18.00
N THR A 385 -9.37 -5.82 17.61
CA THR A 385 -9.46 -6.99 18.49
C THR A 385 -8.22 -7.86 18.34
N VAL A 386 -7.59 -8.19 19.46
CA VAL A 386 -6.53 -9.18 19.58
C VAL A 386 -7.15 -10.52 19.95
N ILE A 387 -6.87 -11.54 19.16
CA ILE A 387 -7.18 -12.94 19.46
C ILE A 387 -5.88 -13.64 19.83
N TYR A 388 -5.82 -14.22 21.01
CA TYR A 388 -4.59 -14.84 21.51
C TYR A 388 -4.82 -16.26 22.03
N ASP A 389 -3.75 -16.97 22.38
CA ASP A 389 -3.75 -18.39 22.75
C ASP A 389 -4.27 -19.27 21.60
N TYR A 390 -3.50 -19.28 20.49
CA TYR A 390 -3.75 -20.15 19.35
C TYR A 390 -3.37 -21.60 19.64
N PRO A 391 -4.09 -22.58 19.08
CA PRO A 391 -3.71 -23.99 19.18
C PRO A 391 -2.32 -24.26 18.63
N VAL A 392 -1.62 -25.25 19.23
CA VAL A 392 -0.26 -25.61 18.82
C VAL A 392 -0.19 -26.17 17.40
N GLU A 393 -1.28 -26.71 16.89
CA GLU A 393 -1.39 -27.38 15.59
C GLU A 393 -1.06 -26.43 14.43
N ASN A 394 -1.49 -25.16 14.49
CA ASN A 394 -1.23 -24.18 13.44
C ASN A 394 -0.14 -23.16 13.81
N SER A 395 0.66 -23.41 14.86
CA SER A 395 1.61 -22.45 15.41
C SER A 395 3.03 -23.04 15.54
N PRO A 396 3.69 -23.39 14.41
CA PRO A 396 4.92 -24.18 14.43
C PRO A 396 6.15 -23.43 14.95
N LEU A 397 6.15 -22.10 14.92
CA LEU A 397 7.27 -21.25 15.32
C LEU A 397 7.04 -20.56 16.67
N ALA A 398 5.83 -20.71 17.24
CA ALA A 398 5.44 -20.10 18.50
C ALA A 398 5.72 -21.01 19.70
N LYS A 399 6.12 -20.40 20.82
CA LYS A 399 6.35 -21.09 22.09
C LYS A 399 5.03 -21.65 22.65
N ARG A 400 5.07 -22.88 23.17
CA ARG A 400 3.92 -23.44 23.91
C ARG A 400 3.67 -22.67 25.19
N LYS A 401 2.39 -22.46 25.49
CA LYS A 401 1.99 -21.83 26.76
C LYS A 401 2.27 -22.79 27.94
N PRO A 402 3.11 -22.40 28.90
CA PRO A 402 3.51 -23.32 30.00
C PRO A 402 2.33 -23.80 30.83
N SER A 403 1.30 -22.96 31.03
CA SER A 403 0.10 -23.28 31.81
C SER A 403 -0.88 -24.22 31.10
N ASN A 404 -0.84 -24.27 29.76
CA ASN A 404 -1.67 -25.15 28.93
C ASN A 404 -0.97 -25.46 27.61
N PRO A 405 -0.19 -26.53 27.50
CA PRO A 405 0.62 -26.85 26.31
C PRO A 405 -0.15 -27.19 25.03
N ALA A 406 -1.48 -27.29 25.08
CA ALA A 406 -2.34 -27.38 23.89
C ALA A 406 -2.40 -26.06 23.11
N PHE A 407 -2.06 -24.95 23.77
CA PHE A 407 -2.01 -23.61 23.18
C PHE A 407 -0.58 -23.09 23.11
N THR A 408 -0.42 -22.05 22.30
CA THR A 408 0.84 -21.32 22.14
C THR A 408 0.67 -19.87 22.61
N GLU A 409 1.77 -19.24 22.98
CA GLU A 409 1.87 -17.81 23.24
C GLU A 409 1.90 -17.05 21.90
N ARG A 410 0.79 -17.08 21.16
CA ARG A 410 0.57 -16.47 19.86
C ARG A 410 -0.68 -15.63 19.88
N PHE A 411 -0.67 -14.52 19.13
CA PHE A 411 -1.86 -13.76 18.82
C PHE A 411 -1.88 -13.28 17.37
N GLU A 412 -3.07 -13.03 16.89
CA GLU A 412 -3.35 -12.24 15.69
C GLU A 412 -4.27 -11.09 16.07
N TYR A 413 -4.27 -10.04 15.26
CA TYR A 413 -5.17 -8.92 15.52
C TYR A 413 -5.95 -8.54 14.28
N PHE A 414 -7.22 -8.21 14.50
CA PHE A 414 -8.24 -8.06 13.49
C PHE A 414 -8.90 -6.69 13.58
N ILE A 415 -9.21 -6.11 12.42
CA ILE A 415 -10.02 -4.89 12.28
C ILE A 415 -10.88 -5.06 11.03
N CYS A 416 -12.17 -4.74 11.11
CA CYS A 416 -13.14 -4.88 10.01
C CYS A 416 -13.21 -6.30 9.42
N GLY A 417 -13.08 -7.34 10.25
CA GLY A 417 -13.15 -8.73 9.81
C GLY A 417 -11.91 -9.20 9.02
N HIS A 418 -10.78 -8.54 9.16
CA HIS A 418 -9.54 -8.91 8.48
C HIS A 418 -8.37 -8.93 9.43
N GLU A 419 -7.48 -9.89 9.27
CA GLU A 419 -6.20 -9.97 9.93
C GLU A 419 -5.26 -8.84 9.47
N TYR A 420 -4.62 -8.17 10.43
CA TYR A 420 -3.62 -7.13 10.19
C TYR A 420 -2.20 -7.55 10.53
N GLY A 421 -2.05 -8.58 11.35
CA GLY A 421 -0.75 -9.14 11.68
C GLY A 421 -0.82 -10.27 12.69
N ASN A 422 0.33 -10.89 12.88
CA ASN A 422 0.54 -12.09 13.68
C ASN A 422 1.80 -11.92 14.53
N ALA A 423 1.76 -12.39 15.76
CA ALA A 423 2.88 -12.28 16.70
C ALA A 423 2.88 -13.41 17.72
N PHE A 424 4.04 -13.69 18.27
CA PHE A 424 4.18 -14.72 19.30
C PHE A 424 5.43 -14.54 20.14
N SER A 425 5.48 -15.24 21.29
CA SER A 425 6.75 -15.58 21.94
C SER A 425 7.44 -16.62 21.09
N GLU A 426 8.67 -16.32 20.69
CA GLU A 426 9.44 -17.16 19.77
C GLU A 426 9.79 -18.51 20.40
N LEU A 427 9.60 -19.59 19.65
CA LEU A 427 10.10 -20.89 20.04
C LEU A 427 11.63 -20.88 20.00
N ASN A 428 12.24 -20.92 21.18
CA ASN A 428 13.69 -20.85 21.34
C ASN A 428 14.32 -22.17 21.80
N ASP A 429 13.53 -23.26 21.82
CA ASP A 429 14.03 -24.63 22.04
C ASP A 429 14.38 -25.25 20.68
N PRO A 430 15.66 -25.44 20.34
CA PRO A 430 16.09 -25.97 19.04
C PRO A 430 15.61 -27.42 18.81
N ILE A 431 15.39 -28.18 19.87
CA ILE A 431 14.95 -29.58 19.78
C ILE A 431 13.47 -29.64 19.39
N ASP A 432 12.62 -28.90 20.10
CA ASP A 432 11.18 -28.79 19.75
C ASP A 432 11.02 -28.15 18.36
N GLN A 433 11.80 -27.12 18.04
CA GLN A 433 11.76 -26.45 16.74
C GLN A 433 12.06 -27.43 15.59
N LYS A 434 13.12 -28.21 15.71
CA LYS A 434 13.49 -29.22 14.71
C LYS A 434 12.37 -30.26 14.50
N GLN A 435 11.78 -30.74 15.61
CA GLN A 435 10.70 -31.73 15.53
C GLN A 435 9.46 -31.17 14.80
N ARG A 436 9.11 -29.90 15.05
CA ARG A 436 7.96 -29.27 14.38
C ARG A 436 8.24 -29.01 12.89
N MET A 437 9.44 -28.53 12.55
CA MET A 437 9.83 -28.29 11.16
C MET A 437 9.85 -29.60 10.35
N VAL A 438 10.35 -30.71 10.92
CA VAL A 438 10.32 -32.04 10.28
C VAL A 438 8.88 -32.44 9.98
N LYS A 439 7.96 -32.31 10.95
CA LYS A 439 6.54 -32.63 10.75
C LYS A 439 5.90 -31.78 9.65
N GLN A 440 6.23 -30.48 9.57
CA GLN A 440 5.73 -29.61 8.50
C GLN A 440 6.24 -30.06 7.13
N ILE A 441 7.52 -30.41 7.02
CA ILE A 441 8.11 -30.91 5.77
C ILE A 441 7.44 -32.22 5.35
N GLU A 442 7.21 -33.14 6.27
CA GLU A 442 6.50 -34.39 6.01
C GLU A 442 5.09 -34.12 5.49
N ALA A 443 4.36 -33.19 6.11
CA ALA A 443 3.03 -32.77 5.66
C ALA A 443 3.06 -32.11 4.26
N LYS A 444 4.03 -31.22 3.98
CA LYS A 444 4.22 -30.60 2.65
C LYS A 444 4.54 -31.65 1.58
N ARG A 445 5.40 -32.63 1.89
CA ARG A 445 5.73 -33.73 0.97
C ARG A 445 4.53 -34.65 0.71
N ALA A 446 3.73 -34.92 1.72
CA ALA A 446 2.49 -35.67 1.57
C ALA A 446 1.47 -34.98 0.65
N LYS A 447 1.48 -33.64 0.60
CA LYS A 447 0.69 -32.81 -0.31
C LYS A 447 1.36 -32.62 -1.70
N GLY A 448 2.51 -33.30 -1.97
CA GLY A 448 3.20 -33.28 -3.26
C GLY A 448 4.33 -32.29 -3.43
N ASN A 449 4.67 -31.51 -2.41
CA ASN A 449 5.85 -30.65 -2.44
C ASN A 449 7.10 -31.44 -2.02
N ASN A 450 7.75 -32.09 -2.98
CA ASN A 450 8.95 -32.91 -2.75
C ASN A 450 10.23 -32.05 -2.60
N GLU A 451 10.19 -30.75 -2.90
CA GLU A 451 11.34 -29.84 -2.81
C GLU A 451 11.49 -29.22 -1.41
N ALA A 452 10.48 -29.39 -0.54
CA ALA A 452 10.54 -28.87 0.83
C ALA A 452 11.74 -29.45 1.60
N GLN A 453 12.60 -28.58 2.12
CA GLN A 453 13.84 -28.88 2.82
C GLN A 453 13.83 -28.26 4.22
N LEU A 454 14.66 -28.82 5.10
CA LEU A 454 14.89 -28.30 6.44
C LEU A 454 15.91 -27.14 6.38
N ASP A 455 15.61 -26.02 7.01
CA ASP A 455 16.59 -24.93 7.17
C ASP A 455 17.57 -25.29 8.30
N GLU A 456 18.63 -26.04 7.92
CA GLU A 456 19.68 -26.45 8.86
C GLU A 456 20.47 -25.25 9.38
N ASP A 457 20.61 -24.17 8.61
CA ASP A 457 21.31 -22.96 9.04
C ASP A 457 20.53 -22.22 10.14
N PHE A 458 19.21 -22.17 10.03
CA PHE A 458 18.36 -21.61 11.08
C PHE A 458 18.41 -22.46 12.34
N LEU A 459 18.28 -23.78 12.21
CA LEU A 459 18.38 -24.70 13.37
C LEU A 459 19.74 -24.62 14.06
N ASN A 460 20.81 -24.57 13.28
CA ASN A 460 22.16 -24.37 13.80
C ASN A 460 22.27 -23.04 14.56
N ALA A 461 21.70 -21.96 14.05
CA ALA A 461 21.68 -20.68 14.76
C ALA A 461 20.95 -20.79 16.10
N LEU A 462 19.80 -21.48 16.18
CA LEU A 462 19.09 -21.70 17.44
C LEU A 462 19.91 -22.50 18.47
N GLU A 463 20.77 -23.43 18.03
CA GLU A 463 21.65 -24.19 18.93
C GLU A 463 22.72 -23.32 19.59
N TYR A 464 23.04 -22.13 19.01
CA TYR A 464 23.88 -21.13 19.70
C TYR A 464 23.12 -20.33 20.77
N GLY A 465 21.80 -20.42 20.79
CA GLY A 465 20.96 -19.85 21.82
C GLY A 465 20.18 -18.61 21.35
N LEU A 466 18.89 -18.76 21.13
CA LEU A 466 17.96 -17.64 20.96
C LEU A 466 17.45 -17.23 22.35
N PRO A 467 17.67 -15.98 22.82
CA PRO A 467 17.09 -15.52 24.06
C PRO A 467 15.55 -15.56 24.02
N PRO A 468 14.83 -15.49 25.16
CA PRO A 468 13.40 -15.21 25.13
C PRO A 468 13.12 -13.99 24.25
N THR A 469 12.28 -14.14 23.25
CA THR A 469 12.09 -13.13 22.20
C THR A 469 10.61 -13.04 21.86
N GLY A 470 10.09 -11.83 21.72
CA GLY A 470 8.80 -11.55 21.09
C GLY A 470 9.01 -11.14 19.64
N GLY A 471 8.25 -11.74 18.74
CA GLY A 471 8.23 -11.39 17.32
C GLY A 471 6.86 -10.96 16.84
N LEU A 472 6.81 -10.07 15.85
CA LEU A 472 5.58 -9.57 15.27
C LEU A 472 5.76 -9.25 13.79
N GLY A 473 4.83 -9.77 12.96
CA GLY A 473 4.69 -9.40 11.57
C GLY A 473 3.39 -8.64 11.32
N MET A 474 3.45 -7.51 10.60
CA MET A 474 2.28 -6.75 10.20
C MET A 474 2.22 -6.48 8.70
N GLY A 475 1.01 -6.53 8.14
CA GLY A 475 0.75 -6.12 6.76
C GLY A 475 0.67 -4.59 6.63
N LEU A 476 1.75 -3.93 6.19
CA LEU A 476 1.76 -2.47 6.02
C LEU A 476 0.68 -2.01 5.05
N ASP A 477 0.49 -2.71 3.94
CA ASP A 477 -0.48 -2.31 2.91
C ASP A 477 -1.91 -2.30 3.47
N ARG A 478 -2.29 -3.29 4.29
CA ARG A 478 -3.61 -3.32 4.97
C ARG A 478 -3.77 -2.15 5.95
N PHE A 479 -2.74 -1.82 6.73
CA PHE A 479 -2.79 -0.66 7.62
C PHE A 479 -2.93 0.66 6.85
N VAL A 480 -2.26 0.78 5.70
CA VAL A 480 -2.44 1.94 4.81
C VAL A 480 -3.86 1.97 4.24
N MET A 481 -4.43 0.83 3.81
CA MET A 481 -5.83 0.77 3.35
C MET A 481 -6.78 1.31 4.42
N LEU A 482 -6.62 0.88 5.66
CA LEU A 482 -7.43 1.32 6.80
C LEU A 482 -7.37 2.84 7.00
N LEU A 483 -6.16 3.41 7.08
CA LEU A 483 -5.98 4.85 7.37
C LEU A 483 -6.25 5.77 6.16
N THR A 484 -6.42 5.23 4.96
CA THR A 484 -6.73 5.98 3.74
C THR A 484 -8.11 5.70 3.18
N ASP A 485 -8.93 4.92 3.89
CA ASP A 485 -10.25 4.47 3.44
C ASP A 485 -10.23 3.80 2.05
N SER A 486 -9.18 3.02 1.78
CA SER A 486 -9.00 2.36 0.50
C SER A 486 -9.60 0.95 0.52
N SER A 487 -10.50 0.65 -0.42
CA SER A 487 -11.23 -0.63 -0.46
C SER A 487 -10.43 -1.80 -1.04
N THR A 488 -9.29 -1.55 -1.66
CA THR A 488 -8.45 -2.58 -2.25
C THR A 488 -6.96 -2.27 -2.13
N ILE A 489 -6.15 -3.31 -1.95
CA ILE A 489 -4.69 -3.22 -1.87
C ILE A 489 -4.06 -2.53 -3.09
N ARG A 490 -4.72 -2.59 -4.26
CA ARG A 490 -4.27 -1.93 -5.49
C ARG A 490 -4.36 -0.40 -5.41
N ASP A 491 -5.22 0.14 -4.56
CA ASP A 491 -5.34 1.59 -4.35
C ASP A 491 -4.12 2.15 -3.61
N VAL A 492 -3.48 1.33 -2.78
CA VAL A 492 -2.34 1.72 -1.94
C VAL A 492 -0.98 1.25 -2.47
N ILE A 493 -0.93 0.52 -3.57
CA ILE A 493 0.27 0.14 -4.30
C ILE A 493 0.35 0.99 -5.57
N LEU A 494 1.48 1.70 -5.81
CA LEU A 494 1.65 2.58 -6.96
C LEU A 494 1.47 1.85 -8.29
N PHE A 495 2.12 0.71 -8.44
CA PHE A 495 2.07 -0.12 -9.64
C PHE A 495 1.73 -1.56 -9.25
N PRO A 496 0.43 -1.87 -8.99
CA PRO A 496 0.03 -3.22 -8.63
C PRO A 496 0.17 -4.18 -9.81
N THR A 497 0.35 -5.45 -9.51
CA THR A 497 0.33 -6.50 -10.52
C THR A 497 -1.06 -6.58 -11.17
N MET A 498 -1.11 -6.53 -12.52
CA MET A 498 -2.34 -6.54 -13.28
C MET A 498 -2.38 -7.74 -14.23
N LYS A 499 -3.55 -8.37 -14.36
CA LYS A 499 -3.74 -9.41 -15.38
C LYS A 499 -3.46 -8.84 -16.77
N PRO A 500 -2.78 -9.57 -17.69
CA PRO A 500 -2.63 -9.14 -19.06
C PRO A 500 -3.98 -8.81 -19.68
N LYS A 501 -4.05 -7.74 -20.52
CA LYS A 501 -5.24 -7.52 -21.35
C LYS A 501 -5.37 -8.71 -22.30
N LYS A 502 -6.57 -9.27 -22.41
CA LYS A 502 -6.86 -10.22 -23.50
C LYS A 502 -6.69 -9.44 -24.81
N ALA A 503 -5.87 -9.97 -25.70
CA ALA A 503 -5.66 -9.45 -27.04
C ALA A 503 -6.98 -9.51 -27.84
#